data_368dd1ed52da27130269fd4b21e3402d
#
_entry.id   368dd1ed52da27130269fd4b21e3402d
#
_cell.length_a   1.000
_cell.length_b   1.000
_cell.length_c   1.000
_cell.angle_alpha   90.00
_cell.angle_beta   90.00
_cell.angle_gamma   90.00
#
_symmetry.space_group_name_H-M   'P 1'
#
loop_
_entity.id
_entity.type
_entity.pdbx_description
1 polymer ?
#
loop_
_entity_poly.entity_id
_entity_poly.type
_entity_poly.pdbx_seq_one_letter_code
_entity_poly.pdbx_strand_id
1 'polypeptide(L)'
;MVIGGLLLLVFVALLFLFQVRQTEIALVTTFGKPTRSINTDATRPEPGLYSKWPWPIQKVQKFDARIQNFEQGKFEETLTQDGKNILIMVYGGWKISDPKIFRERFNDSVQRAQVDLEGLIRSAKNAAVGQHPFSHFISTNEKELKFDQIEDEILKAVQSTAAANYGVNVRFLRIKKLGLPESITQKVFDRMKEERNRYVQKLQADGEREATIIRSGADKERADILSKADAEATRIRGEAEAEAAKYYEVFEKNPELAILLLKLNALEQSLKDHSTLILDQRTPPFDLLNGAKQPASNASQK
;
A
#
# COMPACT_ATOMS: atom_id res chain seq x y z
N MET A 1 -71.56 42.22 -17.74
CA MET A 1 -72.16 41.11 -16.93
C MET A 1 -71.61 39.75 -17.31
N VAL A 2 -71.43 39.35 -18.59
CA VAL A 2 -70.96 38.06 -19.04
C VAL A 2 -69.49 37.76 -18.57
N ILE A 3 -68.59 38.77 -18.68
CA ILE A 3 -67.17 38.63 -18.24
C ILE A 3 -67.08 38.40 -16.73
N GLY A 4 -67.90 39.10 -15.93
CA GLY A 4 -67.89 38.91 -14.48
C GLY A 4 -68.42 37.52 -14.06
N GLY A 5 -69.42 37.00 -14.77
CA GLY A 5 -69.92 35.64 -14.56
C GLY A 5 -68.88 34.55 -14.90
N LEU A 6 -68.09 34.72 -16.00
CA LEU A 6 -67.03 33.84 -16.41
C LEU A 6 -65.88 33.85 -15.36
N LEU A 7 -65.47 35.00 -14.89
CA LEU A 7 -64.44 35.15 -13.84
C LEU A 7 -64.90 34.47 -12.54
N LEU A 8 -66.16 34.64 -12.14
CA LEU A 8 -66.66 33.99 -10.95
C LEU A 8 -66.68 32.45 -11.10
N LEU A 9 -67.04 31.95 -12.27
CA LEU A 9 -67.04 30.49 -12.56
C LEU A 9 -65.63 29.93 -12.51
N VAL A 10 -64.62 30.63 -13.09
CA VAL A 10 -63.23 30.26 -13.02
C VAL A 10 -62.70 30.28 -11.57
N PHE A 11 -63.09 31.28 -10.80
CA PHE A 11 -62.74 31.39 -9.37
C PHE A 11 -63.32 30.22 -8.56
N VAL A 12 -64.56 29.89 -8.78
CA VAL A 12 -65.23 28.73 -8.14
C VAL A 12 -64.52 27.42 -8.56
N ALA A 13 -64.21 27.23 -9.84
CA ALA A 13 -63.47 26.06 -10.30
C ALA A 13 -62.11 25.90 -9.63
N LEU A 14 -61.37 27.01 -9.43
CA LEU A 14 -60.07 27.00 -8.74
C LEU A 14 -60.19 26.61 -7.25
N LEU A 15 -61.31 26.86 -6.58
CA LEU A 15 -61.54 26.42 -5.22
C LEU A 15 -61.72 24.91 -5.07
N PHE A 16 -62.20 24.24 -6.13
CA PHE A 16 -62.49 22.79 -6.14
C PHE A 16 -61.39 21.95 -6.78
N LEU A 17 -60.44 22.56 -7.49
CA LEU A 17 -59.38 21.86 -8.23
C LEU A 17 -58.02 22.14 -7.65
N PHE A 18 -57.12 21.15 -7.71
CA PHE A 18 -55.72 21.31 -7.40
C PHE A 18 -54.87 20.43 -8.32
N GLN A 19 -53.69 20.88 -8.67
CA GLN A 19 -52.74 20.16 -9.50
C GLN A 19 -51.71 19.47 -8.65
N VAL A 20 -51.38 18.20 -8.99
CA VAL A 20 -50.25 17.44 -8.45
C VAL A 20 -49.25 17.25 -9.55
N ARG A 21 -48.01 17.69 -9.29
CA ARG A 21 -46.88 17.50 -10.22
C ARG A 21 -46.33 16.08 -10.08
N GLN A 22 -45.59 15.62 -11.08
CA GLN A 22 -44.91 14.33 -11.04
C GLN A 22 -43.92 14.20 -9.87
N THR A 23 -43.32 15.32 -9.43
CA THR A 23 -42.36 15.39 -8.33
C THR A 23 -43.01 15.59 -6.96
N GLU A 24 -44.32 15.63 -6.87
CA GLU A 24 -45.09 15.92 -5.65
C GLU A 24 -45.96 14.71 -5.27
N ILE A 25 -46.02 14.41 -3.98
CA ILE A 25 -47.02 13.55 -3.37
C ILE A 25 -48.02 14.46 -2.67
N ALA A 26 -49.30 14.21 -2.90
CA ALA A 26 -50.33 15.01 -2.25
C ALA A 26 -51.14 14.17 -1.23
N LEU A 27 -51.30 14.71 -0.03
CA LEU A 27 -52.14 14.16 1.01
C LEU A 27 -53.36 15.05 1.20
N VAL A 28 -54.54 14.52 0.93
CA VAL A 28 -55.81 15.21 1.18
C VAL A 28 -56.31 14.83 2.55
N THR A 29 -56.59 15.86 3.36
CA THR A 29 -57.13 15.68 4.71
C THR A 29 -58.52 16.31 4.78
N THR A 30 -59.49 15.60 5.36
CA THR A 30 -60.83 16.06 5.61
C THR A 30 -61.03 16.28 7.10
N PHE A 31 -61.29 17.53 7.50
CA PHE A 31 -61.41 17.92 8.91
C PHE A 31 -60.21 17.45 9.76
N GLY A 32 -58.98 17.55 9.17
CA GLY A 32 -57.73 17.15 9.82
C GLY A 32 -57.38 15.67 9.73
N LYS A 33 -58.32 14.77 9.37
CA LYS A 33 -58.04 13.33 9.20
C LYS A 33 -57.51 13.04 7.77
N PRO A 34 -56.45 12.28 7.61
CA PRO A 34 -55.92 11.90 6.30
C PRO A 34 -56.96 10.97 5.60
N THR A 35 -57.44 11.40 4.44
CA THR A 35 -58.48 10.67 3.71
C THR A 35 -57.93 9.98 2.46
N ARG A 36 -57.11 10.68 1.68
CA ARG A 36 -56.59 10.17 0.39
C ARG A 36 -55.19 10.65 0.14
N SER A 37 -54.33 9.75 -0.31
CA SER A 37 -53.00 10.05 -0.83
C SER A 37 -52.98 9.90 -2.36
N ILE A 38 -52.26 10.76 -3.05
CA ILE A 38 -52.18 10.83 -4.49
C ILE A 38 -50.69 10.84 -4.90
N ASN A 39 -50.38 10.11 -5.97
CA ASN A 39 -49.00 10.00 -6.52
C ASN A 39 -48.04 9.34 -5.52
N THR A 40 -48.50 8.35 -4.76
CA THR A 40 -47.66 7.60 -3.80
C THR A 40 -46.85 6.49 -4.48
N ASP A 41 -47.31 6.01 -5.62
CA ASP A 41 -46.65 4.94 -6.36
C ASP A 41 -45.56 5.52 -7.30
N ALA A 42 -44.31 5.26 -6.98
CA ALA A 42 -43.17 5.67 -7.80
C ALA A 42 -43.06 4.93 -9.16
N THR A 43 -43.73 3.78 -9.25
CA THR A 43 -43.70 2.95 -10.46
C THR A 43 -44.72 3.47 -11.49
N ARG A 44 -45.79 4.06 -11.00
CA ARG A 44 -46.87 4.67 -11.81
C ARG A 44 -47.23 6.04 -11.24
N PRO A 45 -46.43 7.08 -11.52
CA PRO A 45 -46.77 8.41 -11.08
C PRO A 45 -48.06 8.86 -11.77
N GLU A 46 -48.98 9.37 -10.99
CA GLU A 46 -50.26 9.89 -11.46
C GLU A 46 -50.30 11.41 -11.30
N PRO A 47 -49.51 12.18 -12.06
CA PRO A 47 -49.65 13.62 -12.06
C PRO A 47 -50.96 14.03 -12.74
N GLY A 48 -51.58 15.08 -12.25
CA GLY A 48 -52.82 15.51 -12.86
C GLY A 48 -53.55 16.57 -12.04
N LEU A 49 -54.76 16.81 -12.52
CA LEU A 49 -55.71 17.72 -11.89
C LEU A 49 -56.74 16.90 -11.07
N TYR A 50 -56.84 17.23 -9.81
CA TYR A 50 -57.69 16.52 -8.88
C TYR A 50 -58.67 17.47 -8.23
N SER A 51 -59.85 16.91 -7.86
CA SER A 51 -60.88 17.66 -7.13
C SER A 51 -60.71 17.56 -5.62
N LYS A 52 -61.02 18.64 -4.92
CA LYS A 52 -61.09 18.76 -3.47
C LYS A 52 -62.31 19.59 -3.08
N TRP A 53 -62.78 19.39 -1.86
CA TRP A 53 -63.74 20.30 -1.26
C TRP A 53 -63.03 21.59 -0.80
N PRO A 54 -63.71 22.75 -0.93
CA PRO A 54 -63.10 24.01 -0.51
C PRO A 54 -62.82 24.02 1.00
N TRP A 55 -61.82 24.87 1.36
CA TRP A 55 -61.55 25.12 2.78
C TRP A 55 -62.82 25.64 3.47
N PRO A 56 -63.19 25.20 4.71
CA PRO A 56 -62.35 24.46 5.66
C PRO A 56 -62.51 22.93 5.62
N ILE A 57 -63.28 22.34 4.71
CA ILE A 57 -63.61 20.90 4.68
C ILE A 57 -62.34 20.09 4.36
N GLN A 58 -61.67 20.43 3.29
CA GLN A 58 -60.47 19.69 2.87
C GLN A 58 -59.26 20.60 2.75
N LYS A 59 -58.11 20.08 3.22
CA LYS A 59 -56.76 20.66 3.07
C LYS A 59 -55.87 19.70 2.33
N VAL A 60 -55.13 20.21 1.34
CA VAL A 60 -54.14 19.44 0.58
C VAL A 60 -52.74 19.82 1.07
N GLN A 61 -51.97 18.82 1.44
CA GLN A 61 -50.56 18.95 1.76
C GLN A 61 -49.74 18.28 0.68
N LYS A 62 -48.67 18.95 0.22
CA LYS A 62 -47.81 18.47 -0.82
C LYS A 62 -46.42 18.21 -0.24
N PHE A 63 -45.88 17.03 -0.56
CA PHE A 63 -44.57 16.58 -0.17
C PHE A 63 -43.72 16.38 -1.43
N ASP A 64 -42.43 16.56 -1.33
CA ASP A 64 -41.48 16.25 -2.41
C ASP A 64 -41.33 14.73 -2.55
N ALA A 65 -41.62 14.19 -3.74
CA ALA A 65 -41.50 12.77 -4.07
C ALA A 65 -40.05 12.38 -4.48
N ARG A 66 -39.20 13.36 -4.68
CA ARG A 66 -37.81 13.13 -5.08
C ARG A 66 -37.00 12.49 -3.94
N ILE A 67 -35.94 11.83 -4.33
CA ILE A 67 -34.98 11.26 -3.36
C ILE A 67 -34.32 12.41 -2.61
N GLN A 68 -34.51 12.42 -1.30
CA GLN A 68 -33.82 13.31 -0.38
C GLN A 68 -32.45 12.73 -0.02
N ASN A 69 -31.42 13.56 -0.03
CA ASN A 69 -30.11 13.13 0.38
C ASN A 69 -30.00 13.06 1.91
N PHE A 70 -29.41 12.01 2.38
CA PHE A 70 -28.99 11.85 3.76
C PHE A 70 -27.48 11.74 3.79
N GLU A 71 -26.84 12.54 4.59
CA GLU A 71 -25.41 12.45 4.84
C GLU A 71 -25.15 12.63 6.34
N GLN A 72 -24.48 11.67 6.94
CA GLN A 72 -24.04 11.78 8.32
C GLN A 72 -22.97 12.87 8.43
N GLY A 73 -23.24 13.89 9.26
CA GLY A 73 -22.39 15.08 9.33
C GLY A 73 -21.05 14.89 10.03
N LYS A 74 -20.89 13.83 10.83
CA LYS A 74 -19.69 13.59 11.64
C LYS A 74 -19.21 12.16 11.50
N PHE A 75 -17.90 11.96 11.55
CA PHE A 75 -17.32 10.65 11.78
C PHE A 75 -17.70 10.15 13.18
N GLU A 76 -18.23 8.97 13.25
CA GLU A 76 -18.53 8.32 14.51
C GLU A 76 -17.67 7.09 14.68
N GLU A 77 -17.11 6.93 15.87
CA GLU A 77 -16.42 5.73 16.27
C GLU A 77 -17.42 4.60 16.47
N THR A 78 -17.11 3.46 15.90
CA THR A 78 -17.91 2.24 16.03
C THR A 78 -16.97 1.08 16.32
N LEU A 79 -17.38 0.22 17.25
CA LEU A 79 -16.61 -0.94 17.65
C LEU A 79 -16.93 -2.11 16.73
N THR A 80 -15.92 -2.77 16.20
CA THR A 80 -16.02 -4.00 15.42
C THR A 80 -16.15 -5.23 16.31
N GLN A 81 -16.50 -6.39 15.75
CA GLN A 81 -16.63 -7.65 16.47
C GLN A 81 -15.36 -8.03 17.27
N ASP A 82 -14.20 -7.73 16.74
CA ASP A 82 -12.89 -8.01 17.34
C ASP A 82 -12.37 -6.87 18.26
N GLY A 83 -13.25 -5.97 18.68
CA GLY A 83 -12.95 -4.94 19.68
C GLY A 83 -12.08 -3.79 19.18
N LYS A 84 -12.01 -3.57 17.86
CA LYS A 84 -11.26 -2.47 17.27
C LYS A 84 -12.18 -1.31 16.92
N ASN A 85 -11.75 -0.08 17.20
CA ASN A 85 -12.50 1.11 16.84
C ASN A 85 -12.19 1.52 15.39
N ILE A 86 -13.26 1.77 14.63
CA ILE A 86 -13.22 2.34 13.29
C ILE A 86 -14.13 3.56 13.19
N LEU A 87 -13.76 4.50 12.35
CA LEU A 87 -14.57 5.67 12.02
C LEU A 87 -15.31 5.40 10.73
N ILE A 88 -16.64 5.39 10.77
CA ILE A 88 -17.46 5.14 9.60
C ILE A 88 -18.45 6.29 9.41
N MET A 89 -18.47 6.82 8.19
CA MET A 89 -19.44 7.78 7.72
C MET A 89 -20.28 7.14 6.62
N VAL A 90 -21.61 7.22 6.76
CA VAL A 90 -22.56 6.70 5.78
C VAL A 90 -23.32 7.82 5.10
N TYR A 91 -23.75 7.59 3.87
CA TYR A 91 -24.65 8.43 3.12
C TYR A 91 -25.73 7.59 2.45
N GLY A 92 -26.82 8.20 2.10
CA GLY A 92 -27.90 7.47 1.47
C GLY A 92 -28.94 8.39 0.89
N GLY A 93 -29.94 7.77 0.25
CA GLY A 93 -31.06 8.47 -0.31
C GLY A 93 -32.37 7.85 0.15
N TRP A 94 -33.30 8.67 0.60
CA TRP A 94 -34.63 8.27 1.04
C TRP A 94 -35.70 9.10 0.38
N LYS A 95 -36.91 8.58 0.33
CA LYS A 95 -38.08 9.29 -0.16
C LYS A 95 -39.30 8.95 0.68
N ILE A 96 -40.29 9.82 0.69
CA ILE A 96 -41.57 9.57 1.33
C ILE A 96 -42.33 8.52 0.50
N SER A 97 -42.73 7.42 1.14
CA SER A 97 -43.55 6.36 0.53
C SER A 97 -44.99 6.39 1.01
N ASP A 98 -45.22 6.64 2.29
CA ASP A 98 -46.56 6.79 2.84
C ASP A 98 -46.69 8.17 3.53
N PRO A 99 -47.33 9.15 2.88
CA PRO A 99 -47.48 10.49 3.44
C PRO A 99 -48.44 10.54 4.66
N LYS A 100 -49.28 9.50 4.90
CA LYS A 100 -50.12 9.43 6.07
C LYS A 100 -49.31 9.15 7.33
N ILE A 101 -48.49 8.08 7.30
CA ILE A 101 -47.61 7.71 8.40
C ILE A 101 -46.60 8.82 8.65
N PHE A 102 -46.02 9.37 7.56
CA PHE A 102 -45.06 10.47 7.63
C PHE A 102 -45.64 11.69 8.37
N ARG A 103 -46.84 12.10 8.02
CA ARG A 103 -47.52 13.21 8.69
C ARG A 103 -47.82 12.93 10.15
N GLU A 104 -48.36 11.76 10.46
CA GLU A 104 -48.71 11.37 11.83
C GLU A 104 -47.47 11.42 12.73
N ARG A 105 -46.33 10.99 12.22
CA ARG A 105 -45.08 10.93 12.98
C ARG A 105 -44.34 12.26 13.07
N PHE A 106 -44.24 12.98 11.96
CA PHE A 106 -43.33 14.14 11.84
C PHE A 106 -44.06 15.48 11.72
N ASN A 107 -45.39 15.46 11.69
CA ASN A 107 -46.21 16.66 11.49
C ASN A 107 -45.70 17.53 10.32
N ASP A 108 -45.46 16.91 9.17
CA ASP A 108 -44.99 17.50 7.92
C ASP A 108 -43.53 18.04 7.94
N SER A 109 -42.77 17.83 9.01
CA SER A 109 -41.40 18.33 9.11
C SER A 109 -40.38 17.33 8.56
N VAL A 110 -39.78 17.64 7.42
CA VAL A 110 -38.69 16.86 6.80
C VAL A 110 -37.44 16.86 7.72
N GLN A 111 -37.17 17.96 8.42
CA GLN A 111 -36.03 18.07 9.33
C GLN A 111 -36.14 17.10 10.51
N ARG A 112 -37.35 16.94 11.10
CA ARG A 112 -37.55 15.95 12.17
C ARG A 112 -37.37 14.53 11.66
N ALA A 113 -37.93 14.26 10.48
CA ALA A 113 -37.74 12.97 9.83
C ALA A 113 -36.26 12.63 9.58
N GLN A 114 -35.49 13.62 9.17
CA GLN A 114 -34.07 13.45 8.94
C GLN A 114 -33.30 13.12 10.23
N VAL A 115 -33.62 13.77 11.35
CA VAL A 115 -32.96 13.51 12.65
C VAL A 115 -33.29 12.11 13.17
N ASP A 116 -34.58 11.73 13.11
CA ASP A 116 -35.00 10.38 13.57
C ASP A 116 -34.42 9.29 12.65
N LEU A 117 -34.36 9.53 11.34
CA LEU A 117 -33.74 8.63 10.37
C LEU A 117 -32.25 8.48 10.62
N GLU A 118 -31.54 9.58 10.98
CA GLU A 118 -30.13 9.54 11.35
C GLU A 118 -29.90 8.64 12.57
N GLY A 119 -30.76 8.74 13.60
CA GLY A 119 -30.69 7.88 14.77
C GLY A 119 -30.89 6.39 14.42
N LEU A 120 -31.86 6.10 13.55
CA LEU A 120 -32.14 4.75 13.08
C LEU A 120 -30.98 4.17 12.30
N ILE A 121 -30.42 4.93 11.34
CA ILE A 121 -29.28 4.52 10.52
C ILE A 121 -28.05 4.32 11.39
N ARG A 122 -27.82 5.19 12.37
CA ARG A 122 -26.73 5.07 13.34
C ARG A 122 -26.81 3.75 14.11
N SER A 123 -27.98 3.42 14.63
CA SER A 123 -28.21 2.19 15.39
C SER A 123 -27.99 0.95 14.52
N ALA A 124 -28.55 0.94 13.30
CA ALA A 124 -28.39 -0.17 12.36
C ALA A 124 -26.92 -0.33 11.91
N LYS A 125 -26.23 0.78 11.64
CA LYS A 125 -24.79 0.80 11.31
C LYS A 125 -23.97 0.18 12.44
N ASN A 126 -24.19 0.65 13.69
CA ASN A 126 -23.41 0.15 14.83
C ASN A 126 -23.68 -1.35 15.09
N ALA A 127 -24.93 -1.80 14.90
CA ALA A 127 -25.27 -3.22 15.02
C ALA A 127 -24.58 -4.08 13.95
N ALA A 128 -24.64 -3.66 12.70
CA ALA A 128 -24.01 -4.39 11.60
C ALA A 128 -22.46 -4.41 11.75
N VAL A 129 -21.85 -3.26 12.04
CA VAL A 129 -20.38 -3.17 12.23
C VAL A 129 -19.91 -4.05 13.39
N GLY A 130 -20.68 -4.12 14.49
CA GLY A 130 -20.38 -4.97 15.64
C GLY A 130 -20.44 -6.47 15.36
N GLN A 131 -21.04 -6.91 14.25
CA GLN A 131 -21.11 -8.31 13.84
C GLN A 131 -19.95 -8.72 12.90
N HIS A 132 -19.19 -7.75 12.38
CA HIS A 132 -18.11 -8.00 11.44
C HIS A 132 -16.74 -7.72 12.06
N PRO A 133 -15.72 -8.56 11.79
CA PRO A 133 -14.35 -8.29 12.21
C PRO A 133 -13.74 -7.14 11.39
N PHE A 134 -12.73 -6.51 11.94
CA PHE A 134 -12.04 -5.38 11.32
C PHE A 134 -11.51 -5.66 9.91
N SER A 135 -11.08 -6.90 9.64
CA SER A 135 -10.57 -7.31 8.33
C SER A 135 -11.59 -7.20 7.20
N HIS A 136 -12.91 -7.23 7.51
CA HIS A 136 -13.96 -7.01 6.51
C HIS A 136 -14.06 -5.55 6.04
N PHE A 137 -13.47 -4.61 6.80
CA PHE A 137 -13.45 -3.18 6.48
C PHE A 137 -12.09 -2.72 5.97
N ILE A 138 -11.00 -3.28 6.50
CA ILE A 138 -9.62 -2.88 6.15
C ILE A 138 -8.76 -4.14 6.06
N SER A 139 -8.45 -4.55 4.84
CA SER A 139 -7.54 -5.66 4.54
C SER A 139 -6.72 -5.35 3.31
N THR A 140 -5.50 -5.91 3.25
CA THR A 140 -4.68 -5.91 2.03
C THR A 140 -5.15 -6.95 1.02
N ASN A 141 -6.02 -7.87 1.45
CA ASN A 141 -6.62 -8.90 0.62
C ASN A 141 -8.05 -8.49 0.24
N GLU A 142 -8.28 -8.16 -1.03
CA GLU A 142 -9.60 -7.74 -1.53
C GLU A 142 -10.71 -8.75 -1.28
N LYS A 143 -10.41 -10.05 -1.21
CA LYS A 143 -11.38 -11.12 -0.95
C LYS A 143 -11.97 -11.09 0.47
N GLU A 144 -11.29 -10.44 1.40
CA GLU A 144 -11.76 -10.28 2.79
C GLU A 144 -12.67 -9.08 2.96
N LEU A 145 -12.61 -8.12 2.03
CA LEU A 145 -13.46 -6.92 2.06
C LEU A 145 -14.91 -7.29 1.75
N LYS A 146 -15.84 -6.91 2.62
CA LYS A 146 -17.27 -7.25 2.50
C LYS A 146 -18.16 -6.01 2.59
N PHE A 147 -17.74 -4.91 1.96
CA PHE A 147 -18.50 -3.67 1.99
C PHE A 147 -19.93 -3.82 1.50
N ASP A 148 -20.14 -4.42 0.33
CA ASP A 148 -21.46 -4.57 -0.27
C ASP A 148 -22.41 -5.38 0.63
N GLN A 149 -21.89 -6.44 1.27
CA GLN A 149 -22.68 -7.26 2.20
C GLN A 149 -23.11 -6.45 3.42
N ILE A 150 -22.16 -5.70 4.02
CA ILE A 150 -22.43 -4.90 5.22
C ILE A 150 -23.40 -3.75 4.90
N GLU A 151 -23.23 -3.09 3.77
CA GLU A 151 -24.12 -2.03 3.30
C GLU A 151 -25.54 -2.53 3.07
N ASP A 152 -25.69 -3.71 2.47
CA ASP A 152 -26.99 -4.34 2.26
C ASP A 152 -27.65 -4.79 3.57
N GLU A 153 -26.89 -5.27 4.56
CA GLU A 153 -27.39 -5.60 5.90
C GLU A 153 -27.91 -4.35 6.61
N ILE A 154 -27.14 -3.26 6.60
CA ILE A 154 -27.59 -1.98 7.18
C ILE A 154 -28.84 -1.49 6.47
N LEU A 155 -28.86 -1.53 5.12
CA LEU A 155 -30.00 -1.08 4.33
C LEU A 155 -31.26 -1.86 4.65
N LYS A 156 -31.20 -3.19 4.70
CA LYS A 156 -32.36 -4.05 5.04
C LYS A 156 -32.88 -3.78 6.44
N ALA A 157 -31.99 -3.63 7.42
CA ALA A 157 -32.37 -3.33 8.80
C ALA A 157 -33.08 -1.97 8.91
N VAL A 158 -32.61 -0.96 8.17
CA VAL A 158 -33.22 0.38 8.16
C VAL A 158 -34.53 0.38 7.39
N GLN A 159 -34.59 -0.26 6.21
CA GLN A 159 -35.76 -0.22 5.32
C GLN A 159 -37.06 -0.71 6.01
N SER A 160 -36.97 -1.83 6.72
CA SER A 160 -38.16 -2.42 7.39
C SER A 160 -38.73 -1.46 8.42
N THR A 161 -37.91 -0.88 9.27
CA THR A 161 -38.31 0.04 10.33
C THR A 161 -38.75 1.40 9.79
N ALA A 162 -38.01 1.92 8.80
CA ALA A 162 -38.30 3.21 8.18
C ALA A 162 -39.63 3.20 7.42
N ALA A 163 -39.95 2.11 6.72
CA ALA A 163 -41.25 1.97 6.02
C ALA A 163 -42.40 1.86 7.00
N ALA A 164 -42.27 1.01 8.02
CA ALA A 164 -43.38 0.75 8.98
C ALA A 164 -43.65 1.94 9.90
N ASN A 165 -42.61 2.57 10.44
CA ASN A 165 -42.76 3.56 11.50
C ASN A 165 -42.71 5.03 11.03
N TYR A 166 -42.04 5.28 9.89
CA TYR A 166 -41.76 6.65 9.39
C TYR A 166 -42.47 6.94 8.06
N GLY A 167 -43.00 5.92 7.37
CA GLY A 167 -43.59 6.10 6.05
C GLY A 167 -42.60 6.53 4.98
N VAL A 168 -41.31 6.20 5.16
CA VAL A 168 -40.22 6.54 4.22
C VAL A 168 -39.59 5.26 3.67
N ASN A 169 -39.15 5.35 2.44
CA ASN A 169 -38.40 4.27 1.79
C ASN A 169 -36.96 4.73 1.57
N VAL A 170 -36.00 4.07 2.23
CA VAL A 170 -34.56 4.26 2.01
C VAL A 170 -34.16 3.47 0.77
N ARG A 171 -33.74 4.15 -0.27
CA ARG A 171 -33.42 3.56 -1.58
C ARG A 171 -32.07 2.93 -1.64
N PHE A 172 -31.09 3.60 -1.07
CA PHE A 172 -29.73 3.12 -0.97
C PHE A 172 -29.06 3.71 0.28
N LEU A 173 -28.10 2.98 0.79
CA LEU A 173 -27.24 3.42 1.88
C LEU A 173 -25.87 2.85 1.63
N ARG A 174 -24.85 3.72 1.64
CA ARG A 174 -23.49 3.37 1.31
C ARG A 174 -22.51 3.99 2.29
N ILE A 175 -21.35 3.36 2.44
CA ILE A 175 -20.22 3.90 3.22
C ILE A 175 -19.54 4.97 2.40
N LYS A 176 -19.53 6.20 2.91
CA LYS A 176 -18.88 7.36 2.25
C LYS A 176 -17.40 7.43 2.55
N LYS A 177 -17.06 7.25 3.82
CA LYS A 177 -15.69 7.31 4.30
C LYS A 177 -15.47 6.30 5.41
N LEU A 178 -14.29 5.72 5.40
CA LEU A 178 -13.76 4.88 6.44
C LEU A 178 -12.46 5.49 6.96
N GLY A 179 -12.24 5.45 8.25
CA GLY A 179 -11.02 5.96 8.88
C GLY A 179 -10.68 5.20 10.15
N LEU A 180 -9.48 5.46 10.65
CA LEU A 180 -9.02 4.98 11.94
C LEU A 180 -8.97 6.16 12.92
N PRO A 181 -9.33 5.94 14.20
CA PRO A 181 -9.07 6.94 15.24
C PRO A 181 -7.59 7.31 15.28
N GLU A 182 -7.29 8.57 15.58
CA GLU A 182 -5.92 9.09 15.61
C GLU A 182 -5.01 8.32 16.56
N SER A 183 -5.57 7.89 17.69
CA SER A 183 -4.86 7.07 18.69
C SER A 183 -4.39 5.70 18.15
N ILE A 184 -5.08 5.14 17.17
CA ILE A 184 -4.75 3.85 16.55
C ILE A 184 -3.87 4.06 15.33
N THR A 185 -4.08 5.13 14.60
CA THR A 185 -3.36 5.45 13.37
C THR A 185 -1.85 5.48 13.60
N GLN A 186 -1.39 6.14 14.68
CA GLN A 186 0.02 6.19 15.02
C GLN A 186 0.62 4.80 15.28
N LYS A 187 -0.07 3.96 16.06
CA LYS A 187 0.38 2.59 16.35
C LYS A 187 0.45 1.71 15.09
N VAL A 188 -0.49 1.90 14.17
CA VAL A 188 -0.49 1.19 12.87
C VAL A 188 0.69 1.64 12.02
N PHE A 189 0.95 2.95 11.94
CA PHE A 189 2.12 3.46 11.21
C PHE A 189 3.44 3.00 11.82
N ASP A 190 3.57 3.00 13.15
CA ASP A 190 4.77 2.52 13.83
C ASP A 190 5.00 1.03 13.52
N ARG A 191 3.94 0.21 13.58
CA ARG A 191 4.02 -1.20 13.20
C ARG A 191 4.42 -1.39 11.72
N MET A 192 3.81 -0.64 10.81
CA MET A 192 4.16 -0.71 9.37
C MET A 192 5.63 -0.30 9.15
N LYS A 193 6.11 0.71 9.87
CA LYS A 193 7.50 1.14 9.83
C LYS A 193 8.44 0.03 10.32
N GLU A 194 8.10 -0.63 11.42
CA GLU A 194 8.86 -1.76 11.95
C GLU A 194 8.88 -2.96 11.00
N GLU A 195 7.74 -3.32 10.41
CA GLU A 195 7.67 -4.38 9.40
C GLU A 195 8.52 -4.05 8.17
N ARG A 196 8.49 -2.78 7.73
CA ARG A 196 9.33 -2.32 6.62
C ARG A 196 10.81 -2.40 6.96
N ASN A 197 11.19 -1.96 8.17
CA ASN A 197 12.57 -2.02 8.63
C ASN A 197 13.08 -3.47 8.70
N ARG A 198 12.28 -4.40 9.22
CA ARG A 198 12.62 -5.83 9.23
C ARG A 198 12.82 -6.39 7.81
N TYR A 199 11.96 -6.00 6.88
CA TYR A 199 12.11 -6.40 5.49
C TYR A 199 13.39 -5.88 4.86
N VAL A 200 13.71 -4.59 5.09
CA VAL A 200 14.96 -3.96 4.63
C VAL A 200 16.18 -4.67 5.21
N GLN A 201 16.20 -4.91 6.54
CA GLN A 201 17.30 -5.62 7.19
C GLN A 201 17.48 -7.04 6.64
N LYS A 202 16.39 -7.76 6.41
CA LYS A 202 16.45 -9.09 5.79
C LYS A 202 17.07 -9.04 4.40
N LEU A 203 16.62 -8.11 3.55
CA LEU A 203 17.11 -7.98 2.19
C LEU A 203 18.59 -7.58 2.16
N GLN A 204 19.00 -6.70 3.08
CA GLN A 204 20.40 -6.29 3.23
C GLN A 204 21.27 -7.47 3.69
N ALA A 205 20.85 -8.23 4.71
CA ALA A 205 21.56 -9.41 5.18
C ALA A 205 21.69 -10.50 4.11
N ASP A 206 20.62 -10.73 3.34
CA ASP A 206 20.65 -11.66 2.21
C ASP A 206 21.62 -11.18 1.13
N GLY A 207 21.63 -9.90 0.81
CA GLY A 207 22.59 -9.30 -0.14
C GLY A 207 24.04 -9.38 0.33
N GLU A 208 24.33 -9.12 1.61
CA GLU A 208 25.66 -9.25 2.19
C GLU A 208 26.16 -10.70 2.19
N ARG A 209 25.25 -11.63 2.49
CA ARG A 209 25.55 -13.06 2.42
C ARG A 209 25.91 -13.50 0.99
N GLU A 210 25.14 -13.08 0.01
CA GLU A 210 25.36 -13.40 -1.40
C GLU A 210 26.68 -12.77 -1.91
N ALA A 211 26.92 -11.50 -1.56
CA ALA A 211 28.18 -10.83 -1.88
C ALA A 211 29.40 -11.55 -1.25
N THR A 212 29.26 -12.05 -0.03
CA THR A 212 30.33 -12.82 0.65
C THR A 212 30.58 -14.15 -0.05
N ILE A 213 29.53 -14.87 -0.46
CA ILE A 213 29.67 -16.12 -1.21
C ILE A 213 30.37 -15.89 -2.54
N ILE A 214 29.98 -14.85 -3.27
CA ILE A 214 30.60 -14.51 -4.56
C ILE A 214 32.07 -14.15 -4.38
N ARG A 215 32.39 -13.29 -3.40
CA ARG A 215 33.79 -12.88 -3.12
C ARG A 215 34.66 -14.07 -2.72
N SER A 216 34.20 -14.88 -1.78
CA SER A 216 34.96 -16.06 -1.34
C SER A 216 35.12 -17.11 -2.46
N GLY A 217 34.12 -17.25 -3.32
CA GLY A 217 34.23 -18.08 -4.53
C GLY A 217 35.30 -17.57 -5.49
N ALA A 218 35.29 -16.27 -5.76
CA ALA A 218 36.31 -15.65 -6.64
C ALA A 218 37.71 -15.69 -6.02
N ASP A 219 37.86 -15.47 -4.71
CA ASP A 219 39.13 -15.58 -4.02
C ASP A 219 39.71 -17.00 -4.05
N LYS A 220 38.86 -18.01 -3.88
CA LYS A 220 39.23 -19.42 -4.02
C LYS A 220 39.70 -19.74 -5.44
N GLU A 221 38.96 -19.31 -6.44
CA GLU A 221 39.31 -19.52 -7.85
C GLU A 221 40.65 -18.83 -8.20
N ARG A 222 40.82 -17.60 -7.71
CA ARG A 222 42.11 -16.87 -7.84
C ARG A 222 43.25 -17.64 -7.18
N ALA A 223 43.08 -18.14 -5.96
CA ALA A 223 44.10 -18.89 -5.26
C ALA A 223 44.43 -20.19 -5.99
N ASP A 224 43.43 -20.90 -6.51
CA ASP A 224 43.64 -22.13 -7.31
C ASP A 224 44.40 -21.85 -8.60
N ILE A 225 44.09 -20.77 -9.31
CA ILE A 225 44.79 -20.37 -10.55
C ILE A 225 46.24 -20.02 -10.24
N LEU A 226 46.49 -19.20 -9.21
CA LEU A 226 47.85 -18.83 -8.81
C LEU A 226 48.67 -20.05 -8.37
N SER A 227 48.11 -20.93 -7.55
CA SER A 227 48.78 -22.16 -7.11
C SER A 227 49.15 -23.08 -8.28
N LYS A 228 48.23 -23.23 -9.26
CA LYS A 228 48.54 -24.01 -10.48
C LYS A 228 49.61 -23.36 -11.32
N ALA A 229 49.59 -22.02 -11.46
CA ALA A 229 50.58 -21.29 -12.21
C ALA A 229 51.97 -21.39 -11.55
N ASP A 230 52.04 -21.27 -10.21
CA ASP A 230 53.27 -21.43 -9.45
C ASP A 230 53.84 -22.85 -9.52
N ALA A 231 53.00 -23.85 -9.43
CA ALA A 231 53.38 -25.26 -9.60
C ALA A 231 53.93 -25.51 -11.00
N GLU A 232 53.27 -24.98 -12.04
CA GLU A 232 53.71 -25.12 -13.42
C GLU A 232 55.04 -24.35 -13.68
N ALA A 233 55.15 -23.14 -13.13
CA ALA A 233 56.38 -22.37 -13.22
C ALA A 233 57.56 -23.12 -12.52
N THR A 234 57.29 -23.73 -11.37
CA THR A 234 58.31 -24.56 -10.64
C THR A 234 58.69 -25.78 -11.44
N ARG A 235 57.70 -26.46 -12.05
CA ARG A 235 57.95 -27.63 -12.93
C ARG A 235 58.82 -27.25 -14.13
N ILE A 236 58.48 -26.18 -14.84
CA ILE A 236 59.21 -25.69 -16.01
C ILE A 236 60.66 -25.29 -15.62
N ARG A 237 60.83 -24.59 -14.47
CA ARG A 237 62.20 -24.27 -13.98
C ARG A 237 63.00 -25.52 -13.65
N GLY A 238 62.39 -26.50 -12.95
CA GLY A 238 63.06 -27.73 -12.60
C GLY A 238 63.44 -28.54 -13.83
N GLU A 239 62.60 -28.60 -14.86
CA GLU A 239 62.91 -29.27 -16.13
C GLU A 239 64.06 -28.55 -16.87
N ALA A 240 64.00 -27.19 -16.91
CA ALA A 240 65.08 -26.42 -17.53
C ALA A 240 66.40 -26.56 -16.79
N GLU A 241 66.39 -26.59 -15.44
CA GLU A 241 67.61 -26.82 -14.63
C GLU A 241 68.17 -28.22 -14.83
N ALA A 242 67.26 -29.23 -14.89
CA ALA A 242 67.68 -30.62 -15.18
C ALA A 242 68.26 -30.79 -16.58
N GLU A 243 67.74 -30.07 -17.56
CA GLU A 243 68.32 -30.03 -18.91
C GLU A 243 69.64 -29.30 -18.95
N ALA A 244 69.76 -28.13 -18.28
CA ALA A 244 70.99 -27.36 -18.14
C ALA A 244 72.10 -28.19 -17.44
N ALA A 245 71.74 -29.00 -16.42
CA ALA A 245 72.73 -29.83 -15.71
C ALA A 245 73.43 -30.83 -16.63
N LYS A 246 72.80 -31.31 -17.69
CA LYS A 246 73.40 -32.20 -18.68
C LYS A 246 74.55 -31.51 -19.43
N TYR A 247 74.48 -30.19 -19.54
CA TYR A 247 75.58 -29.40 -20.20
C TYR A 247 76.65 -28.96 -19.23
N TYR A 248 76.46 -29.11 -17.91
CA TYR A 248 77.42 -28.78 -16.89
C TYR A 248 78.60 -29.77 -16.86
N GLU A 249 78.50 -30.97 -17.43
CA GLU A 249 79.62 -31.89 -17.63
C GLU A 249 80.77 -31.26 -18.47
N VAL A 250 80.37 -30.27 -19.31
CA VAL A 250 81.37 -29.53 -20.11
C VAL A 250 82.22 -28.57 -19.25
N PHE A 251 81.64 -28.12 -18.11
CA PHE A 251 82.32 -27.21 -17.16
C PHE A 251 83.34 -27.91 -16.25
N GLU A 252 83.29 -29.29 -16.14
CA GLU A 252 84.39 -30.02 -15.49
C GLU A 252 85.76 -29.80 -16.18
N LYS A 253 85.73 -29.46 -17.47
CA LYS A 253 86.93 -29.16 -18.24
C LYS A 253 87.52 -27.76 -17.96
N ASN A 254 86.70 -26.86 -17.35
CA ASN A 254 87.17 -25.50 -17.01
C ASN A 254 86.48 -24.98 -15.75
N PRO A 255 86.94 -25.35 -14.54
CA PRO A 255 86.29 -25.04 -13.27
C PRO A 255 86.28 -23.52 -12.95
N GLU A 256 87.22 -22.77 -13.46
CA GLU A 256 87.26 -21.30 -13.27
C GLU A 256 86.04 -20.61 -13.96
N LEU A 257 85.69 -21.04 -15.16
CA LEU A 257 84.55 -20.52 -15.89
C LEU A 257 83.20 -20.85 -15.19
N ALA A 258 83.10 -22.05 -14.64
CA ALA A 258 81.90 -22.47 -13.88
C ALA A 258 81.69 -21.60 -12.61
N ILE A 259 82.80 -21.37 -11.89
CA ILE A 259 82.76 -20.49 -10.69
C ILE A 259 82.41 -19.06 -11.08
N LEU A 260 82.86 -18.54 -12.19
CA LEU A 260 82.57 -17.22 -12.68
C LEU A 260 81.04 -17.08 -13.02
N LEU A 261 80.49 -18.05 -13.74
CA LEU A 261 79.05 -18.06 -14.10
C LEU A 261 78.19 -18.19 -12.90
N LEU A 262 78.53 -19.03 -11.90
CA LEU A 262 77.80 -19.12 -10.64
C LEU A 262 77.81 -17.83 -9.85
N LYS A 263 78.95 -17.16 -9.79
CA LYS A 263 79.05 -15.85 -9.14
C LYS A 263 78.22 -14.78 -9.85
N LEU A 264 78.23 -14.76 -11.20
CA LEU A 264 77.40 -13.83 -11.99
C LEU A 264 75.93 -14.06 -11.77
N ASN A 265 75.47 -15.32 -11.74
CA ASN A 265 74.09 -15.65 -11.47
C ASN A 265 73.65 -15.27 -10.04
N ALA A 266 74.49 -15.54 -9.06
CA ALA A 266 74.31 -15.10 -7.68
C ALA A 266 74.19 -13.58 -7.54
N LEU A 267 75.02 -12.86 -8.30
CA LEU A 267 75.06 -11.39 -8.37
C LEU A 267 73.74 -10.88 -9.03
N GLU A 268 73.30 -11.47 -10.13
CA GLU A 268 72.06 -11.12 -10.80
C GLU A 268 70.82 -11.32 -9.86
N GLN A 269 70.74 -12.46 -9.17
CA GLN A 269 69.71 -12.72 -8.24
C GLN A 269 69.71 -11.74 -7.06
N SER A 270 70.87 -11.36 -6.55
CA SER A 270 71.01 -10.43 -5.43
C SER A 270 70.66 -8.99 -5.82
N LEU A 271 70.76 -8.61 -7.11
CA LEU A 271 70.46 -7.27 -7.62
C LEU A 271 69.01 -7.14 -8.20
N LYS A 272 68.28 -8.21 -8.34
CA LYS A 272 66.97 -8.25 -9.01
C LYS A 272 65.91 -7.52 -8.27
N ASP A 273 65.98 -7.49 -6.95
CA ASP A 273 65.07 -6.72 -6.08
C ASP A 273 65.81 -5.45 -5.64
N HIS A 274 65.10 -4.30 -5.66
CA HIS A 274 65.62 -2.98 -5.27
C HIS A 274 66.12 -2.96 -3.81
N SER A 275 67.16 -3.70 -3.51
CA SER A 275 67.80 -3.80 -2.20
C SER A 275 68.98 -2.85 -2.09
N THR A 276 69.14 -2.13 -1.00
CA THR A 276 70.34 -1.38 -0.68
C THR A 276 71.32 -2.37 -0.11
N LEU A 277 72.34 -2.70 -0.91
CA LEU A 277 73.41 -3.61 -0.52
C LEU A 277 74.61 -2.82 0.13
N ILE A 278 74.88 -3.16 1.37
CA ILE A 278 76.13 -2.73 2.02
C ILE A 278 77.13 -3.83 1.76
N LEU A 279 78.04 -3.53 0.83
CA LEU A 279 79.03 -4.53 0.32
C LEU A 279 80.39 -4.38 0.97
N ASP A 280 80.92 -5.50 1.47
CA ASP A 280 82.40 -5.61 1.63
C ASP A 280 82.95 -6.18 0.33
N GLN A 281 83.88 -5.44 -0.27
CA GLN A 281 84.52 -5.75 -1.56
C GLN A 281 85.28 -7.10 -1.61
N ARG A 282 85.45 -7.77 -0.46
CA ARG A 282 86.17 -9.05 -0.33
C ARG A 282 85.26 -10.26 -0.26
N THR A 283 83.87 -10.06 -0.21
CA THR A 283 82.96 -11.14 -0.05
C THR A 283 82.45 -11.65 -1.42
N PRO A 284 82.55 -12.93 -1.75
CA PRO A 284 81.91 -13.49 -2.95
C PRO A 284 80.39 -13.30 -2.94
N PRO A 285 79.76 -12.94 -4.04
CA PRO A 285 80.27 -12.82 -5.43
C PRO A 285 80.76 -11.41 -5.82
N PHE A 286 80.85 -10.45 -4.89
CA PHE A 286 81.11 -9.05 -5.15
C PHE A 286 82.63 -8.80 -5.40
N ASP A 287 83.48 -9.80 -5.14
CA ASP A 287 84.95 -9.80 -5.53
C ASP A 287 85.16 -9.61 -7.02
N LEU A 288 84.16 -9.96 -7.86
CA LEU A 288 84.19 -9.76 -9.31
C LEU A 288 84.22 -8.28 -9.72
N LEU A 289 83.64 -7.38 -8.88
CA LEU A 289 83.64 -5.94 -9.15
C LEU A 289 85.00 -5.28 -9.00
N ASN A 290 85.95 -5.95 -8.38
CA ASN A 290 87.36 -5.43 -8.18
C ASN A 290 88.29 -5.71 -9.32
N GLY A 291 87.87 -6.33 -10.42
CA GLY A 291 88.71 -6.73 -11.49
C GLY A 291 89.79 -7.76 -11.05
N ALA A 292 90.00 -8.78 -11.85
CA ALA A 292 90.93 -9.84 -11.56
C ALA A 292 92.33 -9.26 -11.33
N LYS A 293 92.71 -8.99 -10.10
CA LYS A 293 94.13 -8.82 -9.73
C LYS A 293 94.74 -10.21 -9.59
N GLN A 294 95.68 -10.50 -10.44
CA GLN A 294 96.51 -11.67 -10.37
C GLN A 294 97.00 -11.92 -8.92
N PRO A 295 97.08 -13.17 -8.48
CA PRO A 295 97.74 -13.48 -7.21
C PRO A 295 99.22 -13.18 -7.34
N ALA A 296 99.67 -12.23 -6.54
CA ALA A 296 101.10 -11.98 -6.37
C ALA A 296 101.79 -13.22 -5.80
N SER A 297 102.66 -13.77 -6.58
CA SER A 297 103.66 -14.72 -6.19
C SER A 297 104.34 -14.26 -4.90
N ASN A 298 104.17 -14.93 -3.81
CA ASN A 298 105.07 -14.86 -2.67
C ASN A 298 105.84 -16.12 -2.58
N ALA A 299 106.97 -16.02 -3.26
CA ALA A 299 108.13 -16.81 -2.89
C ALA A 299 108.84 -16.16 -1.70
N SER A 300 109.35 -16.97 -0.80
CA SER A 300 110.45 -16.85 0.12
C SER A 300 110.36 -16.21 1.50
N GLN A 301 110.73 -17.04 2.36
CA GLN A 301 111.63 -16.82 3.55
C GLN A 301 110.88 -16.66 4.88
N LYS A 302 111.05 -17.48 5.72
CA LYS A 302 112.06 -18.21 6.56
C LYS A 302 111.24 -19.03 7.58
#